data_a9f6a58c623c7edf23bc45528edd8a1f
#
_entry.id   a9f6a58c623c7edf23bc45528edd8a1f
#
_cell.length_a   1.000
_cell.length_b   1.000
_cell.length_c   1.000
_cell.angle_alpha   90.00
_cell.angle_beta   90.00
_cell.angle_gamma   90.00
#
_symmetry.space_group_name_H-M   'P 1'
#
loop_
_entity.id
_entity.type
_entity.pdbx_description
1 polymer ?
#
loop_
_entity_poly.entity_id
_entity_poly.type
_entity_poly.pdbx_seq_one_letter_code
_entity_poly.pdbx_strand_id
1 'polypeptide(L)'
;MWDRSTRYGELAFQLQEEICSGPLSPGDKLPSIRALCARFQASSATVTHALYLLEDAGMISVRPRSGFYVRERFHAVERRPPARVPEPCLQPALPAQRALLRSLEVLAAADQPMLFARINPELYPAVALQRIMTEQARHNPAFLTGCLIGPDSPLHRQLARRGRIMGCDWHAEDITITLANYEVYRTLFRSLTQPGQTVAIASPAPMRLLEELDEHGLKVLEIPSHPEHGLSIDTLEFALRREKVAACAFSANFPHPTGGQMSDAGKRRVVELLAEHGVPLIEDDRNGDLHFGEKRPLPFKAFDRTGLVHYFSDVSGLVGHGLSIGFAVTNLRHEFERIAQPPELFQYTLSSFMASGLFEPHLRRLRQALASYSSQYQAAVRAHFPREARSFAVSGGHWMWIELPRGFDTTALLRRALQDDIAFSPGQLFCTDGSLNHCLRLNTGMPVTETVERDIAALGAMIAEQLTLMRSAPREADRA
;
A
#
# COMPACT_ATOMS: atom_id res chain seq x y z
N MET A 1 4.00 -2.85 -22.93
CA MET A 1 4.80 -2.64 -24.16
C MET A 1 3.81 -2.36 -25.27
N TRP A 2 3.93 -1.24 -25.97
CA TRP A 2 2.97 -0.89 -27.04
C TRP A 2 3.13 -1.80 -28.24
N ASP A 3 2.02 -2.05 -28.94
CA ASP A 3 2.04 -2.85 -30.19
C ASP A 3 2.77 -2.08 -31.29
N ARG A 4 4.02 -2.45 -31.53
CA ARG A 4 4.91 -1.86 -32.54
C ARG A 4 4.49 -2.15 -33.97
N SER A 5 3.50 -3.01 -34.18
CA SER A 5 2.92 -3.27 -35.51
C SER A 5 2.03 -2.11 -35.97
N THR A 6 1.61 -1.25 -35.05
CA THR A 6 0.81 -0.05 -35.35
C THR A 6 1.69 1.19 -35.49
N ARG A 7 1.33 2.07 -36.42
CA ARG A 7 2.09 3.28 -36.73
C ARG A 7 2.17 4.26 -35.50
N TYR A 8 1.14 4.32 -34.71
CA TYR A 8 1.14 5.12 -33.45
C TYR A 8 1.95 4.47 -32.33
N GLY A 9 1.98 3.14 -32.24
CA GLY A 9 2.81 2.42 -31.28
C GLY A 9 4.30 2.54 -31.59
N GLU A 10 4.69 2.51 -32.86
CA GLU A 10 6.06 2.75 -33.31
C GLU A 10 6.50 4.19 -32.98
N LEU A 11 5.64 5.18 -33.23
CA LEU A 11 5.90 6.58 -32.94
C LEU A 11 6.01 6.83 -31.43
N ALA A 12 5.14 6.23 -30.63
CA ALA A 12 5.23 6.30 -29.16
C ALA A 12 6.54 5.70 -28.67
N PHE A 13 6.98 4.59 -29.25
CA PHE A 13 8.25 3.96 -28.90
C PHE A 13 9.46 4.86 -29.23
N GLN A 14 9.49 5.49 -30.39
CA GLN A 14 10.59 6.38 -30.79
C GLN A 14 10.68 7.62 -29.87
N LEU A 15 9.54 8.21 -29.52
CA LEU A 15 9.50 9.31 -28.54
C LEU A 15 9.90 8.85 -27.13
N GLN A 16 9.54 7.63 -26.74
CA GLN A 16 10.01 7.02 -25.49
C GLN A 16 11.53 6.89 -25.49
N GLU A 17 12.13 6.43 -26.57
CA GLU A 17 13.59 6.33 -26.68
C GLU A 17 14.28 7.68 -26.51
N GLU A 18 13.73 8.75 -27.11
CA GLU A 18 14.26 10.10 -26.98
C GLU A 18 14.16 10.65 -25.55
N ILE A 19 13.09 10.33 -24.84
CA ILE A 19 12.92 10.68 -23.43
C ILE A 19 13.90 9.85 -22.56
N CYS A 20 14.08 8.56 -22.85
CA CYS A 20 14.91 7.67 -22.07
C CYS A 20 16.41 7.84 -22.36
N SER A 21 16.80 8.17 -23.62
CA SER A 21 18.19 8.35 -24.04
C SER A 21 18.73 9.77 -23.84
N GLY A 22 17.87 10.71 -23.42
CA GLY A 22 18.29 12.03 -22.95
C GLY A 22 18.20 13.21 -23.92
N PRO A 23 17.80 13.09 -25.22
CA PRO A 23 17.53 14.26 -26.04
C PRO A 23 16.36 15.12 -25.56
N LEU A 24 15.41 14.52 -24.83
CA LEU A 24 14.31 15.19 -24.17
C LEU A 24 14.43 14.98 -22.65
N SER A 25 14.84 16.02 -21.95
CA SER A 25 15.03 15.98 -20.50
C SER A 25 13.73 16.15 -19.72
N PRO A 26 13.66 15.67 -18.45
CA PRO A 26 12.54 15.94 -17.57
C PRO A 26 12.25 17.44 -17.45
N GLY A 27 10.99 17.82 -17.67
CA GLY A 27 10.55 19.22 -17.71
C GLY A 27 10.55 19.85 -19.11
N ASP A 28 11.18 19.23 -20.11
CA ASP A 28 11.22 19.75 -21.46
C ASP A 28 9.84 19.69 -22.13
N LYS A 29 9.57 20.68 -22.96
CA LYS A 29 8.38 20.72 -23.79
C LYS A 29 8.59 19.87 -25.04
N LEU A 30 7.68 18.93 -25.29
CA LEU A 30 7.68 18.17 -26.53
C LEU A 30 7.39 19.10 -27.73
N PRO A 31 7.89 18.76 -28.94
CA PRO A 31 7.50 19.45 -30.15
C PRO A 31 5.98 19.46 -30.34
N SER A 32 5.46 20.51 -30.99
CA SER A 32 4.01 20.60 -31.24
C SER A 32 3.51 19.42 -32.10
N ILE A 33 2.24 19.07 -31.97
CA ILE A 33 1.61 18.02 -32.79
C ILE A 33 1.92 18.26 -34.29
N ARG A 34 1.84 19.50 -34.75
CA ARG A 34 2.18 19.85 -36.14
C ARG A 34 3.64 19.55 -36.49
N ALA A 35 4.56 19.83 -35.60
CA ALA A 35 5.98 19.53 -35.80
C ALA A 35 6.25 18.03 -35.79
N LEU A 36 5.60 17.29 -34.90
CA LEU A 36 5.67 15.82 -34.86
C LEU A 36 5.05 15.17 -36.11
N CYS A 37 3.92 15.69 -36.62
CA CYS A 37 3.33 15.24 -37.89
C CYS A 37 4.30 15.40 -39.03
N ALA A 38 4.97 16.55 -39.12
CA ALA A 38 5.96 16.81 -40.19
C ALA A 38 7.18 15.91 -40.06
N ARG A 39 7.69 15.75 -38.84
CA ARG A 39 8.88 14.95 -38.54
C ARG A 39 8.68 13.45 -38.82
N PHE A 40 7.55 12.90 -38.40
CA PHE A 40 7.25 11.45 -38.51
C PHE A 40 6.40 11.11 -39.74
N GLN A 41 6.09 12.09 -40.57
CA GLN A 41 5.19 11.92 -41.76
C GLN A 41 3.91 11.17 -41.38
N ALA A 42 3.30 11.54 -40.27
CA ALA A 42 2.11 10.89 -39.70
C ALA A 42 0.93 11.87 -39.62
N SER A 43 -0.28 11.34 -39.60
CA SER A 43 -1.49 12.14 -39.43
C SER A 43 -1.55 12.70 -37.99
N SER A 44 -2.28 13.82 -37.80
CA SER A 44 -2.47 14.39 -36.45
C SER A 44 -3.17 13.41 -35.49
N ALA A 45 -4.08 12.57 -36.00
CA ALA A 45 -4.72 11.52 -35.22
C ALA A 45 -3.71 10.47 -34.73
N THR A 46 -2.79 10.03 -35.57
CA THR A 46 -1.73 9.07 -35.23
C THR A 46 -0.79 9.64 -34.20
N VAL A 47 -0.35 10.90 -34.37
CA VAL A 47 0.53 11.59 -33.40
C VAL A 47 -0.18 11.79 -32.06
N THR A 48 -1.43 12.22 -32.07
CA THR A 48 -2.21 12.43 -30.85
C THR A 48 -2.40 11.12 -30.10
N HIS A 49 -2.68 10.03 -30.82
CA HIS A 49 -2.81 8.70 -30.18
C HIS A 49 -1.49 8.23 -29.54
N ALA A 50 -0.36 8.43 -30.22
CA ALA A 50 0.96 8.13 -29.66
C ALA A 50 1.27 8.97 -28.41
N LEU A 51 0.90 10.24 -28.39
CA LEU A 51 1.07 11.11 -27.22
C LEU A 51 0.17 10.66 -26.06
N TYR A 52 -1.06 10.22 -26.32
CA TYR A 52 -1.91 9.64 -25.27
C TYR A 52 -1.34 8.35 -24.71
N LEU A 53 -0.72 7.50 -25.52
CA LEU A 53 -0.02 6.32 -25.01
C LEU A 53 1.15 6.68 -24.09
N LEU A 54 1.91 7.73 -24.40
CA LEU A 54 2.99 8.23 -23.55
C LEU A 54 2.46 8.91 -22.27
N GLU A 55 1.32 9.60 -22.35
CA GLU A 55 0.66 10.20 -21.21
C GLU A 55 0.09 9.14 -20.26
N ASP A 56 -0.55 8.12 -20.80
CA ASP A 56 -1.10 6.95 -20.10
C ASP A 56 0.03 6.15 -19.40
N ALA A 57 1.18 6.06 -20.07
CA ALA A 57 2.41 5.49 -19.50
C ALA A 57 3.08 6.40 -18.46
N GLY A 58 2.54 7.58 -18.21
CA GLY A 58 3.07 8.52 -17.24
C GLY A 58 4.38 9.20 -17.63
N MET A 59 4.81 9.09 -18.89
CA MET A 59 6.06 9.64 -19.40
C MET A 59 5.97 11.14 -19.67
N ILE A 60 4.81 11.60 -20.08
CA ILE A 60 4.53 13.00 -20.40
C ILE A 60 3.27 13.49 -19.67
N SER A 61 3.06 14.78 -19.62
CA SER A 61 1.85 15.41 -19.08
C SER A 61 1.37 16.53 -19.98
N VAL A 62 0.06 16.66 -20.11
CA VAL A 62 -0.57 17.78 -20.82
C VAL A 62 -0.65 19.00 -19.91
N ARG A 63 -0.23 20.18 -20.43
CA ARG A 63 -0.55 21.48 -19.82
C ARG A 63 -1.57 22.19 -20.73
N PRO A 64 -2.78 22.46 -20.26
CA PRO A 64 -3.82 23.09 -21.07
C PRO A 64 -3.32 24.36 -21.77
N ARG A 65 -3.60 24.49 -23.07
CA ARG A 65 -3.15 25.58 -23.94
C ARG A 65 -1.64 25.71 -24.14
N SER A 66 -0.81 24.89 -23.52
CA SER A 66 0.65 24.96 -23.60
C SER A 66 1.30 23.78 -24.33
N GLY A 67 0.70 22.58 -24.28
CA GLY A 67 1.19 21.38 -24.98
C GLY A 67 1.63 20.27 -24.04
N PHE A 68 2.45 19.36 -24.54
CA PHE A 68 2.93 18.20 -23.83
C PHE A 68 4.34 18.46 -23.28
N TYR A 69 4.60 17.94 -22.07
CA TYR A 69 5.87 18.10 -21.34
C TYR A 69 6.34 16.76 -20.82
N VAL A 70 7.66 16.49 -20.88
CA VAL A 70 8.26 15.33 -20.21
C VAL A 70 8.06 15.48 -18.70
N ARG A 71 7.55 14.45 -18.03
CA ARG A 71 7.39 14.50 -16.58
C ARG A 71 8.74 14.57 -15.89
N GLU A 72 8.88 15.41 -14.87
CA GLU A 72 10.11 15.63 -14.11
C GLU A 72 10.66 14.37 -13.39
N ARG A 73 9.92 13.27 -13.42
CA ARG A 73 10.23 12.01 -12.73
C ARG A 73 10.18 10.80 -13.67
N PHE A 74 10.70 10.94 -14.88
CA PHE A 74 10.96 9.77 -15.69
C PHE A 74 12.36 9.25 -15.37
N HIS A 75 12.46 8.37 -14.36
CA HIS A 75 13.60 7.46 -14.28
C HIS A 75 13.30 6.32 -15.22
N ALA A 76 14.09 6.21 -16.29
CA ALA A 76 14.13 4.99 -17.09
C ALA A 76 14.21 3.82 -16.10
N VAL A 77 13.22 2.92 -16.17
CA VAL A 77 13.32 1.64 -15.49
C VAL A 77 14.50 0.96 -16.15
N GLU A 78 15.71 1.06 -15.55
CA GLU A 78 16.74 0.07 -15.82
C GLU A 78 16.06 -1.27 -15.60
N ARG A 79 15.88 -2.03 -16.69
CA ARG A 79 15.54 -3.45 -16.61
C ARG A 79 16.69 -4.09 -15.84
N ARG A 80 16.59 -4.07 -14.50
CA ARG A 80 17.41 -4.95 -13.70
C ARG A 80 17.08 -6.37 -14.18
N PRO A 81 18.10 -7.17 -14.49
CA PRO A 81 17.87 -8.59 -14.66
C PRO A 81 17.08 -9.07 -13.44
N PRO A 82 16.16 -10.05 -13.60
CA PRO A 82 15.34 -10.52 -12.50
C PRO A 82 16.26 -10.76 -11.32
N ALA A 83 16.02 -10.04 -10.23
CA ALA A 83 16.75 -10.23 -9.00
C ALA A 83 16.64 -11.74 -8.70
N ARG A 84 17.76 -12.37 -8.29
CA ARG A 84 17.73 -13.75 -7.83
C ARG A 84 16.49 -13.89 -6.96
N VAL A 85 15.60 -14.82 -7.33
CA VAL A 85 14.44 -15.12 -6.50
C VAL A 85 15.02 -15.53 -5.15
N PRO A 86 14.67 -14.84 -4.06
CA PRO A 86 15.13 -15.23 -2.75
C PRO A 86 14.74 -16.68 -2.52
N GLU A 87 15.66 -17.50 -2.05
CA GLU A 87 15.30 -18.86 -1.62
C GLU A 87 14.29 -18.73 -0.47
N PRO A 88 13.25 -19.60 -0.42
CA PRO A 88 12.28 -19.59 0.67
C PRO A 88 13.03 -19.72 1.99
N CYS A 89 13.04 -18.65 2.78
CA CYS A 89 13.68 -18.70 4.08
C CYS A 89 12.81 -19.56 5.01
N LEU A 90 13.39 -20.64 5.56
CA LEU A 90 12.89 -21.18 6.83
C LEU A 90 12.94 -20.02 7.81
N GLN A 91 11.78 -19.62 8.35
CA GLN A 91 11.71 -18.40 9.13
C GLN A 91 12.80 -18.39 10.18
N PRO A 92 13.72 -17.43 10.10
CA PRO A 92 14.45 -17.06 11.29
C PRO A 92 13.40 -16.54 12.28
N ALA A 93 13.44 -17.02 13.49
CA ALA A 93 12.75 -16.33 14.57
C ALA A 93 13.00 -14.83 14.38
N LEU A 94 11.96 -13.98 14.48
CA LEU A 94 12.06 -12.53 14.37
C LEU A 94 12.41 -11.86 15.73
N PRO A 95 13.35 -12.39 16.56
CA PRO A 95 13.53 -11.91 17.93
C PRO A 95 14.01 -10.46 17.98
N ALA A 96 14.88 -10.08 17.04
CA ALA A 96 15.41 -8.72 16.96
C ALA A 96 14.33 -7.71 16.54
N GLN A 97 13.53 -8.07 15.52
CA GLN A 97 12.40 -7.24 15.06
C GLN A 97 11.32 -7.14 16.12
N ARG A 98 10.98 -8.24 16.81
CA ARG A 98 10.04 -8.24 17.92
C ARG A 98 10.51 -7.41 19.11
N ALA A 99 11.80 -7.51 19.47
CA ALA A 99 12.37 -6.68 20.52
C ALA A 99 12.33 -5.19 20.17
N LEU A 100 12.67 -4.86 18.94
CA LEU A 100 12.60 -3.48 18.44
C LEU A 100 11.16 -2.97 18.43
N LEU A 101 10.19 -3.76 17.91
CA LEU A 101 8.77 -3.39 17.89
C LEU A 101 8.24 -3.13 19.30
N ARG A 102 8.53 -4.02 20.26
CA ARG A 102 8.12 -3.82 21.66
C ARG A 102 8.71 -2.55 22.27
N SER A 103 9.97 -2.25 21.98
CA SER A 103 10.60 -1.00 22.42
C SER A 103 9.86 0.23 21.87
N LEU A 104 9.41 0.16 20.62
CA LEU A 104 8.66 1.23 19.98
C LEU A 104 7.21 1.31 20.48
N GLU A 105 6.57 0.17 20.78
CA GLU A 105 5.23 0.12 21.37
C GLU A 105 5.16 0.80 22.74
N VAL A 106 6.22 0.75 23.54
CA VAL A 106 6.32 1.50 24.81
C VAL A 106 6.27 3.01 24.54
N LEU A 107 6.82 3.48 23.41
CA LEU A 107 6.77 4.88 23.00
C LEU A 107 5.41 5.30 22.43
N ALA A 108 4.49 4.36 22.20
CA ALA A 108 3.15 4.66 21.68
C ALA A 108 2.33 5.54 22.63
N ALA A 109 2.64 5.55 23.93
CA ALA A 109 2.04 6.43 24.91
C ALA A 109 2.53 7.89 24.80
N ALA A 110 3.69 8.11 24.15
CA ALA A 110 4.19 9.44 23.83
C ALA A 110 3.58 9.93 22.48
N ASP A 111 3.50 11.23 22.31
CA ASP A 111 3.00 11.83 21.06
C ASP A 111 4.07 11.72 19.96
N GLN A 112 4.11 10.56 19.29
CA GLN A 112 5.05 10.23 18.22
C GLN A 112 4.31 10.17 16.87
N PRO A 113 4.05 11.29 16.22
CA PRO A 113 3.17 11.36 15.05
C PRO A 113 3.72 10.61 13.83
N MET A 114 5.04 10.46 13.70
CA MET A 114 5.67 9.82 12.54
C MET A 114 5.90 8.31 12.70
N LEU A 115 5.74 7.76 13.94
CA LEU A 115 6.13 6.39 14.26
C LEU A 115 5.10 5.35 13.81
N PHE A 116 3.87 5.44 14.29
CA PHE A 116 2.84 4.43 14.04
C PHE A 116 1.90 4.83 12.90
N ALA A 117 1.39 3.83 12.19
CA ALA A 117 0.39 4.03 11.15
C ALA A 117 -0.97 4.45 11.76
N ARG A 118 -1.08 5.73 12.16
CA ARG A 118 -2.29 6.32 12.75
C ARG A 118 -2.80 7.48 11.90
N ILE A 119 -4.10 7.63 11.86
CA ILE A 119 -4.77 8.77 11.25
C ILE A 119 -5.18 9.73 12.37
N ASN A 120 -5.11 11.05 12.11
CA ASN A 120 -5.52 12.08 13.05
C ASN A 120 -6.95 11.81 13.57
N PRO A 121 -7.14 11.60 14.88
CA PRO A 121 -8.47 11.28 15.44
C PRO A 121 -9.54 12.34 15.19
N GLU A 122 -9.16 13.59 14.95
CA GLU A 122 -10.08 14.70 14.64
C GLU A 122 -10.77 14.54 13.28
N LEU A 123 -10.18 13.72 12.40
CA LEU A 123 -10.77 13.43 11.10
C LEU A 123 -11.94 12.44 11.19
N TYR A 124 -12.05 11.68 12.27
CA TYR A 124 -13.10 10.68 12.43
C TYR A 124 -14.47 11.30 12.79
N PRO A 125 -15.59 10.68 12.38
CA PRO A 125 -16.93 11.22 12.55
C PRO A 125 -17.51 10.93 13.94
N ALA A 126 -16.71 11.13 15.02
CA ALA A 126 -17.01 10.69 16.39
C ALA A 126 -18.38 11.20 16.89
N VAL A 127 -18.70 12.47 16.67
CA VAL A 127 -19.98 13.07 17.09
C VAL A 127 -21.18 12.43 16.38
N ALA A 128 -21.06 12.18 15.07
CA ALA A 128 -22.12 11.54 14.29
C ALA A 128 -22.33 10.09 14.74
N LEU A 129 -21.24 9.34 14.95
CA LEU A 129 -21.30 7.97 15.46
C LEU A 129 -21.90 7.91 16.87
N GLN A 130 -21.49 8.78 17.78
CA GLN A 130 -22.04 8.87 19.12
C GLN A 130 -23.56 9.09 19.11
N ARG A 131 -24.02 10.04 18.29
CA ARG A 131 -25.46 10.33 18.16
C ARG A 131 -26.24 9.10 17.65
N ILE A 132 -25.75 8.46 16.58
CA ILE A 132 -26.38 7.27 16.01
C ILE A 132 -26.36 6.12 17.02
N MET A 133 -25.24 5.87 17.69
CA MET A 133 -25.11 4.83 18.69
C MET A 133 -26.09 5.01 19.84
N THR A 134 -26.23 6.23 20.35
CA THR A 134 -27.18 6.55 21.41
C THR A 134 -28.62 6.30 20.97
N GLU A 135 -28.96 6.67 19.75
CA GLU A 135 -30.28 6.42 19.16
C GLU A 135 -30.56 4.93 19.03
N GLN A 136 -29.61 4.16 18.48
CA GLN A 136 -29.74 2.70 18.36
C GLN A 136 -29.91 2.01 19.71
N ALA A 137 -29.11 2.38 20.73
CA ALA A 137 -29.22 1.83 22.07
C ALA A 137 -30.54 2.14 22.77
N ARG A 138 -31.13 3.32 22.50
CA ARG A 138 -32.47 3.70 23.03
C ARG A 138 -33.59 2.92 22.40
N HIS A 139 -33.56 2.76 21.07
CA HIS A 139 -34.63 2.07 20.35
C HIS A 139 -34.57 0.55 20.49
N ASN A 140 -33.40 0.00 20.77
CA ASN A 140 -33.21 -1.45 20.82
C ASN A 140 -32.29 -1.86 21.99
N PRO A 141 -32.80 -1.83 23.24
CA PRO A 141 -32.02 -2.21 24.42
C PRO A 141 -31.44 -3.64 24.35
N ALA A 142 -32.03 -4.52 23.54
CA ALA A 142 -31.53 -5.87 23.31
C ALA A 142 -30.10 -5.93 22.79
N PHE A 143 -29.62 -4.90 22.09
CA PHE A 143 -28.22 -4.81 21.67
C PHE A 143 -27.20 -4.80 22.85
N LEU A 144 -27.64 -4.44 24.05
CA LEU A 144 -26.81 -4.45 25.25
C LEU A 144 -26.80 -5.81 25.96
N THR A 145 -27.77 -6.68 25.65
CA THR A 145 -27.92 -7.99 26.30
C THR A 145 -27.54 -9.15 25.40
N GLY A 146 -27.18 -8.85 24.16
CA GLY A 146 -26.81 -9.81 23.12
C GLY A 146 -28.03 -10.38 22.40
N CYS A 147 -28.11 -10.12 21.10
CA CYS A 147 -29.02 -10.87 20.21
C CYS A 147 -28.17 -11.37 19.01
N LEU A 148 -28.61 -12.44 18.37
CA LEU A 148 -27.85 -13.00 17.25
C LEU A 148 -28.19 -12.27 15.96
N ILE A 149 -27.18 -11.63 15.35
CA ILE A 149 -27.30 -11.04 14.01
C ILE A 149 -27.18 -12.17 12.97
N GLY A 150 -28.21 -12.32 12.16
CA GLY A 150 -28.15 -13.23 11.03
C GLY A 150 -27.28 -12.68 9.86
N PRO A 151 -26.97 -13.56 8.89
CA PRO A 151 -26.09 -13.21 7.74
C PRO A 151 -26.67 -12.16 6.78
N ASP A 152 -27.91 -11.75 6.93
CA ASP A 152 -28.55 -10.67 6.14
C ASP A 152 -28.80 -9.42 7.00
N SER A 153 -27.87 -9.05 7.86
CA SER A 153 -28.00 -7.83 8.66
C SER A 153 -27.93 -6.57 7.78
N PRO A 154 -28.39 -5.43 8.28
CA PRO A 154 -28.26 -4.17 7.56
C PRO A 154 -26.81 -3.84 7.16
N LEU A 155 -25.81 -4.23 7.96
CA LEU A 155 -24.41 -4.00 7.65
C LEU A 155 -23.95 -4.85 6.45
N HIS A 156 -24.34 -6.14 6.37
CA HIS A 156 -24.03 -6.99 5.22
C HIS A 156 -24.54 -6.37 3.92
N ARG A 157 -25.79 -5.84 3.92
CA ARG A 157 -26.35 -5.16 2.73
C ARG A 157 -25.57 -3.89 2.35
N GLN A 158 -25.13 -3.07 3.32
CA GLN A 158 -24.30 -1.89 3.04
C GLN A 158 -22.93 -2.29 2.46
N LEU A 159 -22.30 -3.32 3.00
CA LEU A 159 -21.01 -3.81 2.51
C LEU A 159 -21.14 -4.45 1.11
N ALA A 160 -22.23 -5.18 0.84
CA ALA A 160 -22.52 -5.71 -0.49
C ALA A 160 -22.71 -4.58 -1.53
N ARG A 161 -23.47 -3.55 -1.16
CA ARG A 161 -23.62 -2.34 -2.02
C ARG A 161 -22.25 -1.69 -2.29
N ARG A 162 -21.40 -1.65 -1.28
CA ARG A 162 -20.04 -1.09 -1.42
C ARG A 162 -19.16 -1.94 -2.34
N GLY A 163 -19.30 -3.26 -2.32
CA GLY A 163 -18.63 -4.18 -3.23
C GLY A 163 -18.82 -3.81 -4.70
N ARG A 164 -20.02 -3.40 -5.10
CA ARG A 164 -20.30 -2.95 -6.48
C ARG A 164 -19.51 -1.70 -6.86
N ILE A 165 -19.30 -0.78 -5.92
CA ILE A 165 -18.44 0.42 -6.14
C ILE A 165 -16.98 0.00 -6.37
N MET A 166 -16.56 -1.10 -5.74
CA MET A 166 -15.22 -1.68 -5.88
C MET A 166 -15.08 -2.61 -7.09
N GLY A 167 -16.09 -2.69 -7.96
CA GLY A 167 -16.08 -3.58 -9.12
C GLY A 167 -16.20 -5.07 -8.78
N CYS A 168 -16.64 -5.39 -7.57
CA CYS A 168 -16.83 -6.75 -7.09
C CYS A 168 -18.31 -7.10 -7.06
N ASP A 169 -18.63 -8.29 -7.56
CA ASP A 169 -19.99 -8.81 -7.56
C ASP A 169 -20.15 -9.86 -6.44
N TRP A 170 -20.22 -9.38 -5.22
CA TRP A 170 -20.55 -10.22 -4.05
C TRP A 170 -21.90 -9.84 -3.45
N HIS A 171 -22.56 -10.83 -2.85
CA HIS A 171 -23.84 -10.67 -2.18
C HIS A 171 -23.66 -10.54 -0.66
N ALA A 172 -24.73 -10.13 0.05
CA ALA A 172 -24.68 -10.00 1.51
C ALA A 172 -24.30 -11.33 2.20
N GLU A 173 -24.73 -12.43 1.65
CA GLU A 173 -24.43 -13.78 2.12
C GLU A 173 -22.96 -14.20 1.93
N ASP A 174 -22.21 -13.57 1.03
CA ASP A 174 -20.78 -13.86 0.81
C ASP A 174 -19.90 -13.18 1.87
N ILE A 175 -20.45 -12.26 2.63
CA ILE A 175 -19.73 -11.43 3.56
C ILE A 175 -19.76 -12.04 4.96
N THR A 176 -18.62 -12.09 5.61
CA THR A 176 -18.50 -12.39 7.03
C THR A 176 -17.97 -11.18 7.75
N ILE A 177 -18.70 -10.67 8.75
CA ILE A 177 -18.26 -9.56 9.58
C ILE A 177 -17.29 -10.09 10.65
N THR A 178 -16.17 -9.42 10.81
CA THR A 178 -15.09 -9.78 11.72
C THR A 178 -14.68 -8.59 12.57
N LEU A 179 -13.92 -8.84 13.62
CA LEU A 179 -13.16 -7.76 14.24
C LEU A 179 -12.11 -7.24 13.26
N ALA A 180 -11.84 -5.93 13.32
CA ALA A 180 -10.80 -5.29 12.53
C ALA A 180 -9.41 -5.59 13.10
N ASN A 181 -8.95 -6.82 12.94
CA ASN A 181 -7.67 -7.29 13.46
C ASN A 181 -7.04 -8.35 12.55
N TYR A 182 -5.92 -8.89 12.97
CA TYR A 182 -5.18 -9.92 12.24
C TYR A 182 -5.76 -11.33 12.36
N GLU A 183 -6.85 -11.52 13.09
CA GLU A 183 -7.58 -12.79 13.21
C GLU A 183 -8.00 -13.34 11.84
N VAL A 184 -8.27 -12.46 10.87
CA VAL A 184 -8.59 -12.86 9.49
C VAL A 184 -7.41 -13.57 8.85
N TYR A 185 -6.19 -13.03 8.98
CA TYR A 185 -4.98 -13.71 8.49
C TYR A 185 -4.80 -15.07 9.16
N ARG A 186 -4.90 -15.11 10.49
CA ARG A 186 -4.78 -16.35 11.28
C ARG A 186 -5.77 -17.42 10.81
N THR A 187 -7.02 -17.05 10.60
CA THR A 187 -8.06 -17.96 10.13
C THR A 187 -7.76 -18.46 8.72
N LEU A 188 -7.40 -17.58 7.79
CA LEU A 188 -7.10 -17.95 6.42
C LEU A 188 -5.82 -18.80 6.32
N PHE A 189 -4.75 -18.48 7.06
CA PHE A 189 -3.54 -19.32 7.05
C PHE A 189 -3.83 -20.72 7.59
N ARG A 190 -4.58 -20.87 8.68
CA ARG A 190 -4.97 -22.19 9.20
C ARG A 190 -5.81 -23.00 8.23
N SER A 191 -6.62 -22.33 7.42
CA SER A 191 -7.51 -23.02 6.46
C SER A 191 -6.82 -23.36 5.15
N LEU A 192 -5.85 -22.54 4.72
CA LEU A 192 -5.20 -22.64 3.40
C LEU A 192 -3.83 -23.32 3.44
N THR A 193 -3.21 -23.39 4.62
CA THR A 193 -1.81 -23.82 4.74
C THR A 193 -1.60 -24.80 5.91
N GLN A 194 -0.43 -25.44 5.90
CA GLN A 194 0.05 -26.26 7.01
C GLN A 194 1.46 -25.82 7.42
N PRO A 195 1.86 -26.01 8.70
CA PRO A 195 3.21 -25.69 9.15
C PRO A 195 4.29 -26.26 8.22
N GLY A 196 5.32 -25.47 7.95
CA GLY A 196 6.41 -25.82 7.02
C GLY A 196 6.13 -25.53 5.55
N GLN A 197 4.90 -25.17 5.16
CA GLN A 197 4.60 -24.75 3.79
C GLN A 197 5.03 -23.31 3.53
N THR A 198 5.23 -22.99 2.24
CA THR A 198 5.69 -21.66 1.79
C THR A 198 4.53 -20.77 1.44
N VAL A 199 4.53 -19.55 1.97
CA VAL A 199 3.62 -18.45 1.62
C VAL A 199 4.43 -17.34 0.95
N ALA A 200 3.97 -16.90 -0.23
CA ALA A 200 4.56 -15.75 -0.91
C ALA A 200 3.91 -14.45 -0.42
N ILE A 201 4.76 -13.48 -0.07
CA ILE A 201 4.34 -12.13 0.37
C ILE A 201 5.06 -11.06 -0.42
N ALA A 202 4.49 -9.85 -0.48
CA ALA A 202 5.22 -8.69 -1.00
C ALA A 202 6.29 -8.25 0.01
N SER A 203 7.46 -7.84 -0.48
CA SER A 203 8.51 -7.24 0.35
C SER A 203 8.80 -5.81 -0.14
N PRO A 204 8.71 -4.80 0.76
CA PRO A 204 8.48 -4.90 2.22
C PRO A 204 7.06 -5.32 2.61
N ALA A 205 6.92 -5.95 3.78
CA ALA A 205 5.68 -6.46 4.34
C ALA A 205 5.39 -5.90 5.75
N PRO A 206 4.12 -5.79 6.16
CA PRO A 206 3.79 -5.41 7.54
C PRO A 206 4.36 -6.39 8.56
N MET A 207 4.97 -5.88 9.65
CA MET A 207 5.53 -6.72 10.71
C MET A 207 4.49 -7.72 11.28
N ARG A 208 3.24 -7.29 11.44
CA ARG A 208 2.16 -8.17 11.94
C ARG A 208 1.85 -9.35 11.01
N LEU A 209 1.99 -9.16 9.69
CA LEU A 209 1.88 -10.28 8.74
C LEU A 209 3.03 -11.27 8.94
N LEU A 210 4.25 -10.75 9.13
CA LEU A 210 5.43 -11.58 9.40
C LEU A 210 5.28 -12.36 10.71
N GLU A 211 4.72 -11.73 11.76
CA GLU A 211 4.42 -12.39 13.04
C GLU A 211 3.40 -13.52 12.87
N GLU A 212 2.30 -13.30 12.13
CA GLU A 212 1.28 -14.34 11.91
C GLU A 212 1.86 -15.53 11.11
N LEU A 213 2.72 -15.27 10.11
CA LEU A 213 3.39 -16.34 9.38
C LEU A 213 4.31 -17.16 10.29
N ASP A 214 5.05 -16.51 11.18
CA ASP A 214 5.92 -17.16 12.17
C ASP A 214 5.14 -17.99 13.18
N GLU A 215 4.05 -17.44 13.73
CA GLU A 215 3.18 -18.16 14.68
C GLU A 215 2.56 -19.44 14.07
N HIS A 216 2.36 -19.46 12.74
CA HIS A 216 1.86 -20.64 12.02
C HIS A 216 2.97 -21.57 11.52
N GLY A 217 4.24 -21.27 11.80
CA GLY A 217 5.39 -22.07 11.36
C GLY A 217 5.52 -22.13 9.83
N LEU A 218 5.14 -21.06 9.13
CA LEU A 218 5.15 -21.00 7.67
C LEU A 218 6.51 -20.47 7.15
N LYS A 219 6.93 -20.95 6.01
CA LYS A 219 8.08 -20.41 5.28
C LYS A 219 7.63 -19.18 4.50
N VAL A 220 8.47 -18.16 4.47
CA VAL A 220 8.21 -16.91 3.77
C VAL A 220 9.00 -16.83 2.47
N LEU A 221 8.32 -16.53 1.38
CA LEU A 221 8.92 -16.22 0.10
C LEU A 221 8.63 -14.74 -0.22
N GLU A 222 9.62 -13.88 -0.06
CA GLU A 222 9.48 -12.45 -0.30
C GLU A 222 9.57 -12.14 -1.79
N ILE A 223 8.49 -11.59 -2.35
CA ILE A 223 8.44 -11.10 -3.74
C ILE A 223 8.69 -9.59 -3.71
N PRO A 224 9.72 -9.07 -4.39
CA PRO A 224 10.02 -7.65 -4.40
C PRO A 224 8.82 -6.81 -4.85
N SER A 225 8.56 -5.72 -4.14
CA SER A 225 7.51 -4.76 -4.47
C SER A 225 8.11 -3.35 -4.53
N HIS A 226 7.78 -2.61 -5.57
CA HIS A 226 8.24 -1.24 -5.76
C HIS A 226 7.14 -0.25 -5.37
N PRO A 227 7.45 0.85 -4.66
CA PRO A 227 6.44 1.83 -4.24
C PRO A 227 5.61 2.45 -5.38
N GLU A 228 6.15 2.53 -6.60
CA GLU A 228 5.45 3.11 -7.76
C GLU A 228 4.76 2.06 -8.65
N HIS A 229 5.28 0.85 -8.69
CA HIS A 229 4.84 -0.17 -9.66
C HIS A 229 4.15 -1.37 -8.99
N GLY A 230 4.24 -1.47 -7.67
CA GLY A 230 3.72 -2.60 -6.91
C GLY A 230 4.58 -3.87 -7.05
N LEU A 231 3.94 -5.02 -6.95
CA LEU A 231 4.56 -6.33 -6.93
C LEU A 231 5.27 -6.68 -8.24
N SER A 232 6.46 -7.27 -8.16
CA SER A 232 7.20 -7.80 -9.32
C SER A 232 6.52 -9.07 -9.85
N ILE A 233 5.76 -8.95 -10.93
CA ILE A 233 5.04 -10.07 -11.55
C ILE A 233 6.00 -11.10 -12.12
N ASP A 234 7.09 -10.67 -12.76
CA ASP A 234 8.10 -11.57 -13.33
C ASP A 234 8.76 -12.43 -12.24
N THR A 235 9.04 -11.83 -11.07
CA THR A 235 9.60 -12.56 -9.92
C THR A 235 8.57 -13.54 -9.36
N LEU A 236 7.30 -13.14 -9.25
CA LEU A 236 6.23 -14.02 -8.80
C LEU A 236 6.07 -15.22 -9.75
N GLU A 237 6.00 -14.99 -11.05
CA GLU A 237 5.87 -16.04 -12.07
C GLU A 237 7.05 -17.02 -12.01
N PHE A 238 8.27 -16.52 -11.88
CA PHE A 238 9.46 -17.35 -11.74
C PHE A 238 9.40 -18.19 -10.44
N ALA A 239 8.99 -17.58 -9.32
CA ALA A 239 8.85 -18.25 -8.04
C ALA A 239 7.82 -19.39 -8.09
N LEU A 240 6.63 -19.13 -8.66
CA LEU A 240 5.56 -20.13 -8.77
C LEU A 240 5.94 -21.34 -9.64
N ARG A 241 6.86 -21.15 -10.60
CA ARG A 241 7.38 -22.27 -11.42
C ARG A 241 8.40 -23.14 -10.72
N ARG A 242 9.09 -22.61 -9.71
CA ARG A 242 10.20 -23.30 -9.03
C ARG A 242 9.87 -23.80 -7.63
N GLU A 243 8.99 -23.07 -6.95
CA GLU A 243 8.67 -23.31 -5.54
C GLU A 243 7.22 -23.78 -5.40
N LYS A 244 6.99 -24.69 -4.47
CA LYS A 244 5.64 -25.10 -4.10
C LYS A 244 5.04 -24.08 -3.13
N VAL A 245 4.43 -23.03 -3.69
CA VAL A 245 3.74 -21.99 -2.91
C VAL A 245 2.35 -22.50 -2.53
N ALA A 246 2.04 -22.50 -1.23
CA ALA A 246 0.74 -22.94 -0.71
C ALA A 246 -0.31 -21.83 -0.76
N ALA A 247 0.09 -20.57 -0.55
CA ALA A 247 -0.77 -19.40 -0.64
C ALA A 247 0.07 -18.14 -0.91
N CYS A 248 -0.59 -17.09 -1.39
CA CYS A 248 -0.02 -15.75 -1.46
C CYS A 248 -0.76 -14.81 -0.51
N ALA A 249 -0.09 -13.79 0.04
CA ALA A 249 -0.71 -12.72 0.81
C ALA A 249 -0.22 -11.36 0.30
N PHE A 250 -1.08 -10.62 -0.42
CA PHE A 250 -0.74 -9.37 -1.08
C PHE A 250 -1.78 -8.29 -0.83
N SER A 251 -1.35 -7.02 -0.99
CA SER A 251 -2.23 -5.86 -1.08
C SER A 251 -2.01 -5.17 -2.42
N ALA A 252 -3.09 -4.97 -3.19
CA ALA A 252 -3.02 -4.31 -4.50
C ALA A 252 -2.94 -2.79 -4.40
N ASN A 253 -3.55 -2.23 -3.35
CA ASN A 253 -3.82 -0.81 -3.19
C ASN A 253 -3.24 -0.30 -1.89
N PHE A 254 -2.27 0.61 -1.99
CA PHE A 254 -1.66 1.31 -0.86
C PHE A 254 -1.16 0.36 0.24
N PRO A 255 -0.36 -0.70 -0.11
CA PRO A 255 0.18 -1.62 0.88
C PRO A 255 1.03 -0.88 1.92
N HIS A 256 0.88 -1.27 3.18
CA HIS A 256 1.83 -0.89 4.22
C HIS A 256 3.12 -1.72 4.05
N PRO A 257 4.32 -1.13 4.07
CA PRO A 257 4.65 0.27 4.39
C PRO A 257 4.84 1.19 3.18
N THR A 258 4.72 0.72 1.94
CA THR A 258 5.16 1.46 0.74
C THR A 258 4.16 2.48 0.21
N GLY A 259 2.86 2.24 0.39
CA GLY A 259 1.80 3.11 -0.15
C GLY A 259 1.63 3.04 -1.67
N GLY A 260 2.25 2.08 -2.33
CA GLY A 260 2.18 1.91 -3.78
C GLY A 260 0.79 1.50 -4.28
N GLN A 261 0.60 1.56 -5.58
CA GLN A 261 -0.64 1.10 -6.24
C GLN A 261 -0.28 0.34 -7.50
N MET A 262 -0.79 -0.89 -7.63
CA MET A 262 -0.66 -1.66 -8.87
C MET A 262 -1.64 -1.16 -9.93
N SER A 263 -1.23 -1.23 -11.20
CA SER A 263 -2.14 -1.02 -12.32
C SER A 263 -3.18 -2.15 -12.42
N ASP A 264 -4.35 -1.87 -12.97
CA ASP A 264 -5.40 -2.87 -13.15
C ASP A 264 -4.96 -4.02 -14.07
N ALA A 265 -4.10 -3.74 -15.06
CA ALA A 265 -3.49 -4.78 -15.90
C ALA A 265 -2.56 -5.70 -15.08
N GLY A 266 -1.75 -5.12 -14.18
CA GLY A 266 -0.89 -5.89 -13.28
C GLY A 266 -1.69 -6.75 -12.31
N LYS A 267 -2.76 -6.20 -11.71
CA LYS A 267 -3.65 -6.94 -10.82
C LYS A 267 -4.30 -8.13 -11.53
N ARG A 268 -4.82 -7.91 -12.73
CA ARG A 268 -5.41 -8.98 -13.56
C ARG A 268 -4.39 -10.07 -13.82
N ARG A 269 -3.16 -9.71 -14.24
CA ARG A 269 -2.11 -10.70 -14.53
C ARG A 269 -1.71 -11.52 -13.28
N VAL A 270 -1.65 -10.90 -12.10
CA VAL A 270 -1.40 -11.62 -10.83
C VAL A 270 -2.50 -12.64 -10.57
N VAL A 271 -3.77 -12.24 -10.67
CA VAL A 271 -4.91 -13.15 -10.42
C VAL A 271 -4.94 -14.29 -11.44
N GLU A 272 -4.72 -14.02 -12.73
CA GLU A 272 -4.63 -15.03 -13.78
C GLU A 272 -3.48 -16.01 -13.51
N LEU A 273 -2.31 -15.50 -13.17
CA LEU A 273 -1.13 -16.30 -12.87
C LEU A 273 -1.36 -17.24 -11.67
N LEU A 274 -1.96 -16.72 -10.60
CA LEU A 274 -2.29 -17.54 -9.43
C LEU A 274 -3.35 -18.60 -9.74
N ALA A 275 -4.34 -18.28 -10.58
CA ALA A 275 -5.34 -19.23 -11.06
C ALA A 275 -4.72 -20.34 -11.93
N GLU A 276 -3.78 -20.00 -12.84
CA GLU A 276 -3.03 -20.97 -13.64
C GLU A 276 -2.27 -21.99 -12.79
N HIS A 277 -1.80 -21.58 -11.60
CA HIS A 277 -1.06 -22.44 -10.67
C HIS A 277 -1.93 -23.05 -9.54
N GLY A 278 -3.22 -22.67 -9.47
CA GLY A 278 -4.13 -23.14 -8.41
C GLY A 278 -3.74 -22.62 -7.02
N VAL A 279 -3.06 -21.47 -6.93
CA VAL A 279 -2.57 -20.89 -5.66
C VAL A 279 -3.56 -19.86 -5.13
N PRO A 280 -4.11 -20.02 -3.91
CA PRO A 280 -5.01 -19.05 -3.31
C PRO A 280 -4.28 -17.74 -2.95
N LEU A 281 -5.01 -16.62 -3.08
CA LEU A 281 -4.56 -15.29 -2.71
C LEU A 281 -5.36 -14.77 -1.52
N ILE A 282 -4.67 -14.40 -0.45
CA ILE A 282 -5.21 -13.61 0.65
C ILE A 282 -4.98 -12.15 0.30
N GLU A 283 -6.06 -11.42 0.02
CA GLU A 283 -6.00 -9.99 -0.31
C GLU A 283 -6.34 -9.12 0.89
N ASP A 284 -5.36 -8.31 1.32
CA ASP A 284 -5.55 -7.25 2.32
C ASP A 284 -5.84 -5.92 1.61
N ASP A 285 -7.09 -5.48 1.60
CA ASP A 285 -7.50 -4.22 0.95
C ASP A 285 -8.02 -3.17 1.96
N ARG A 286 -7.45 -3.16 3.18
CA ARG A 286 -7.84 -2.21 4.25
C ARG A 286 -7.63 -0.75 3.87
N ASN A 287 -6.72 -0.46 2.96
CA ASN A 287 -6.36 0.91 2.59
C ASN A 287 -6.95 1.37 1.26
N GLY A 288 -7.61 0.49 0.50
CA GLY A 288 -8.12 0.81 -0.83
C GLY A 288 -9.07 2.02 -0.86
N ASP A 289 -9.78 2.27 0.24
CA ASP A 289 -10.67 3.42 0.39
C ASP A 289 -9.95 4.74 0.72
N LEU A 290 -8.67 4.71 1.06
CA LEU A 290 -7.85 5.89 1.37
C LEU A 290 -7.14 6.45 0.13
N HIS A 291 -7.72 6.31 -1.05
CA HIS A 291 -7.19 6.84 -2.31
C HIS A 291 -7.31 8.36 -2.41
N PHE A 292 -6.37 9.01 -3.10
CA PHE A 292 -6.37 10.46 -3.32
C PHE A 292 -6.97 10.85 -4.67
N GLY A 293 -7.12 9.91 -5.60
CA GLY A 293 -7.75 10.12 -6.90
C GLY A 293 -9.28 10.19 -6.83
N GLU A 294 -9.90 10.49 -7.97
CA GLU A 294 -11.36 10.58 -8.08
C GLU A 294 -12.07 9.23 -7.90
N LYS A 295 -11.45 8.15 -8.37
CA LYS A 295 -12.00 6.80 -8.34
C LYS A 295 -11.19 5.90 -7.42
N ARG A 296 -11.91 5.06 -6.67
CA ARG A 296 -11.31 4.00 -5.89
C ARG A 296 -10.64 2.99 -6.83
N PRO A 297 -9.37 2.62 -6.59
CA PRO A 297 -8.74 1.56 -7.37
C PRO A 297 -9.39 0.20 -7.10
N LEU A 298 -9.47 -0.64 -8.14
CA LEU A 298 -10.03 -1.97 -8.03
C LEU A 298 -9.12 -2.87 -7.17
N PRO A 299 -9.66 -3.77 -6.34
CA PRO A 299 -8.89 -4.82 -5.66
C PRO A 299 -8.56 -5.98 -6.63
N PHE A 300 -7.69 -6.92 -6.22
CA PHE A 300 -7.48 -8.19 -6.93
C PHE A 300 -8.81 -8.97 -7.07
N LYS A 301 -9.65 -8.95 -6.04
CA LYS A 301 -10.96 -9.63 -6.01
C LYS A 301 -11.85 -9.25 -7.19
N ALA A 302 -11.75 -8.03 -7.70
CA ALA A 302 -12.53 -7.58 -8.87
C ALA A 302 -12.19 -8.37 -10.16
N PHE A 303 -11.01 -8.98 -10.22
CA PHE A 303 -10.53 -9.78 -11.36
C PHE A 303 -10.67 -11.28 -11.13
N ASP A 304 -11.09 -11.72 -9.92
CA ASP A 304 -11.22 -13.13 -9.57
C ASP A 304 -12.43 -13.78 -10.28
N ARG A 305 -12.14 -14.84 -11.04
CA ARG A 305 -13.15 -15.67 -11.72
C ARG A 305 -13.17 -17.12 -11.23
N THR A 306 -12.24 -17.46 -10.35
CA THR A 306 -12.01 -18.84 -9.89
C THR A 306 -12.38 -19.06 -8.44
N GLY A 307 -12.65 -17.99 -7.67
CA GLY A 307 -12.91 -18.07 -6.24
C GLY A 307 -11.65 -18.28 -5.39
N LEU A 308 -10.46 -18.10 -5.99
CA LEU A 308 -9.20 -18.25 -5.27
C LEU A 308 -8.75 -17.01 -4.51
N VAL A 309 -9.38 -15.83 -4.72
CA VAL A 309 -9.07 -14.63 -3.97
C VAL A 309 -9.95 -14.54 -2.73
N HIS A 310 -9.32 -14.68 -1.57
CA HIS A 310 -9.92 -14.50 -0.25
C HIS A 310 -9.67 -13.05 0.18
N TYR A 311 -10.68 -12.22 0.03
CA TYR A 311 -10.62 -10.78 0.27
C TYR A 311 -10.98 -10.44 1.72
N PHE A 312 -10.28 -9.48 2.31
CA PHE A 312 -10.74 -8.84 3.54
C PHE A 312 -10.40 -7.35 3.56
N SER A 313 -11.17 -6.61 4.35
CA SER A 313 -10.99 -5.18 4.56
C SER A 313 -11.42 -4.75 5.97
N ASP A 314 -11.07 -3.52 6.32
CA ASP A 314 -11.35 -2.91 7.62
C ASP A 314 -12.03 -1.56 7.44
N VAL A 315 -13.24 -1.43 7.96
CA VAL A 315 -13.98 -0.17 7.93
C VAL A 315 -13.59 0.74 9.09
N SER A 316 -13.00 0.19 10.16
CA SER A 316 -12.60 0.96 11.34
C SER A 316 -11.50 1.98 11.01
N GLY A 317 -10.59 1.66 10.10
CA GLY A 317 -9.59 2.61 9.61
C GLY A 317 -10.20 3.85 8.95
N LEU A 318 -11.46 3.77 8.51
CA LEU A 318 -12.19 4.87 7.87
C LEU A 318 -13.01 5.72 8.84
N VAL A 319 -13.49 5.15 9.95
CA VAL A 319 -14.45 5.80 10.86
C VAL A 319 -13.96 5.89 12.31
N GLY A 320 -12.82 5.27 12.62
CA GLY A 320 -12.24 5.21 13.95
C GLY A 320 -12.17 3.78 14.49
N HIS A 321 -11.03 3.43 15.04
CA HIS A 321 -10.73 2.06 15.52
C HIS A 321 -11.62 1.58 16.69
N GLY A 322 -12.34 2.49 17.36
CA GLY A 322 -13.21 2.15 18.49
C GLY A 322 -14.36 1.21 18.14
N LEU A 323 -14.82 1.19 16.87
CA LEU A 323 -15.85 0.25 16.41
C LEU A 323 -15.30 -1.15 16.11
N SER A 324 -14.03 -1.25 15.77
CA SER A 324 -13.32 -2.52 15.45
C SER A 324 -14.08 -3.44 14.51
N ILE A 325 -14.53 -2.92 13.34
CA ILE A 325 -15.32 -3.69 12.37
C ILE A 325 -14.51 -3.91 11.10
N GLY A 326 -14.22 -5.17 10.81
CA GLY A 326 -13.71 -5.67 9.55
C GLY A 326 -14.71 -6.60 8.87
N PHE A 327 -14.39 -7.04 7.67
CA PHE A 327 -15.17 -8.05 6.97
C PHE A 327 -14.29 -8.84 5.99
N ALA A 328 -14.69 -10.06 5.73
CA ALA A 328 -14.07 -10.95 4.76
C ALA A 328 -15.10 -11.41 3.73
N VAL A 329 -14.62 -11.62 2.49
CA VAL A 329 -15.39 -12.23 1.39
C VAL A 329 -14.61 -13.44 0.88
N THR A 330 -15.08 -14.63 1.25
CA THR A 330 -14.37 -15.87 1.01
C THR A 330 -15.35 -17.06 0.91
N ASN A 331 -14.95 -18.10 0.17
CA ASN A 331 -15.67 -19.37 0.15
C ASN A 331 -15.41 -20.24 1.39
N LEU A 332 -14.52 -19.80 2.31
CA LEU A 332 -14.20 -20.47 3.59
C LEU A 332 -15.02 -19.93 4.77
N ARG A 333 -16.25 -19.49 4.55
CA ARG A 333 -17.09 -18.83 5.57
C ARG A 333 -17.23 -19.60 6.88
N HIS A 334 -17.39 -20.94 6.80
CA HIS A 334 -17.53 -21.80 7.97
C HIS A 334 -16.35 -21.74 8.94
N GLU A 335 -15.16 -21.39 8.45
CA GLU A 335 -13.98 -21.21 9.29
C GLU A 335 -14.07 -19.94 10.15
N PHE A 336 -14.89 -18.98 9.72
CA PHE A 336 -15.10 -17.72 10.42
C PHE A 336 -16.25 -17.74 11.44
N GLU A 337 -17.03 -18.81 11.48
CA GLU A 337 -18.16 -18.93 12.43
C GLU A 337 -17.71 -18.97 13.90
N ARG A 338 -16.44 -19.33 14.14
CA ARG A 338 -15.86 -19.48 15.48
C ARG A 338 -15.08 -18.26 15.94
N ILE A 339 -14.90 -17.24 15.11
CA ILE A 339 -14.18 -16.04 15.51
C ILE A 339 -15.10 -15.00 16.13
N ALA A 340 -14.51 -14.18 17.01
CA ALA A 340 -15.26 -13.13 17.66
C ALA A 340 -15.76 -12.10 16.65
N GLN A 341 -17.03 -11.73 16.77
CA GLN A 341 -17.65 -10.68 15.99
C GLN A 341 -17.71 -9.37 16.78
N PRO A 342 -17.73 -8.22 16.11
CA PRO A 342 -17.98 -6.94 16.77
C PRO A 342 -19.35 -6.93 17.44
N PRO A 343 -19.52 -6.23 18.58
CA PRO A 343 -20.82 -6.05 19.21
C PRO A 343 -21.87 -5.54 18.23
N GLU A 344 -23.08 -6.05 18.33
CA GLU A 344 -24.19 -5.72 17.43
C GLU A 344 -24.48 -4.22 17.37
N LEU A 345 -24.45 -3.56 18.52
CA LEU A 345 -24.63 -2.12 18.60
C LEU A 345 -23.67 -1.37 17.68
N PHE A 346 -22.42 -1.84 17.57
CA PHE A 346 -21.42 -1.23 16.68
C PHE A 346 -21.73 -1.50 15.21
N GLN A 347 -22.16 -2.73 14.89
CA GLN A 347 -22.55 -3.09 13.52
C GLN A 347 -23.76 -2.28 13.04
N TYR A 348 -24.78 -2.12 13.89
CA TYR A 348 -25.96 -1.29 13.58
C TYR A 348 -25.62 0.20 13.51
N THR A 349 -24.72 0.69 14.38
CA THR A 349 -24.24 2.07 14.34
C THR A 349 -23.55 2.37 13.02
N LEU A 350 -22.63 1.50 12.59
CA LEU A 350 -21.92 1.65 11.31
C LEU A 350 -22.89 1.56 10.13
N SER A 351 -23.78 0.56 10.13
CA SER A 351 -24.78 0.40 9.07
C SER A 351 -25.65 1.64 8.92
N SER A 352 -26.12 2.20 10.03
CA SER A 352 -26.94 3.41 10.03
C SER A 352 -26.15 4.63 9.57
N PHE A 353 -24.88 4.75 9.94
CA PHE A 353 -23.99 5.79 9.46
C PHE A 353 -23.77 5.69 7.95
N MET A 354 -23.54 4.50 7.41
CA MET A 354 -23.42 4.27 5.97
C MET A 354 -24.71 4.59 5.21
N ALA A 355 -25.87 4.27 5.78
CA ALA A 355 -27.18 4.49 5.19
C ALA A 355 -27.63 5.98 5.26
N SER A 356 -27.11 6.75 6.20
CA SER A 356 -27.54 8.14 6.46
C SER A 356 -27.15 9.18 5.41
N GLY A 357 -26.33 8.79 4.42
CA GLY A 357 -25.74 9.70 3.44
C GLY A 357 -24.55 10.51 3.97
N LEU A 358 -24.13 10.33 5.24
CA LEU A 358 -23.00 11.04 5.84
C LEU A 358 -21.65 10.36 5.55
N PHE A 359 -21.67 9.09 5.21
CA PHE A 359 -20.45 8.26 5.06
C PHE A 359 -19.58 8.73 3.88
N GLU A 360 -20.14 8.90 2.68
CA GLU A 360 -19.35 9.32 1.51
C GLU A 360 -18.81 10.77 1.61
N PRO A 361 -19.56 11.75 2.11
CA PRO A 361 -18.99 13.06 2.44
C PRO A 361 -17.87 13.01 3.45
N HIS A 362 -17.99 12.14 4.47
CA HIS A 362 -16.93 11.91 5.45
C HIS A 362 -15.67 11.33 4.78
N LEU A 363 -15.80 10.29 3.95
CA LEU A 363 -14.66 9.71 3.23
C LEU A 363 -13.97 10.73 2.31
N ARG A 364 -14.72 11.60 1.62
CA ARG A 364 -14.13 12.66 0.80
C ARG A 364 -13.27 13.60 1.63
N ARG A 365 -13.77 14.06 2.80
CA ARG A 365 -12.99 14.92 3.71
C ARG A 365 -11.74 14.21 4.24
N LEU A 366 -11.88 12.95 4.65
CA LEU A 366 -10.75 12.14 5.13
C LEU A 366 -9.66 12.04 4.06
N ARG A 367 -10.02 11.66 2.82
CA ARG A 367 -9.09 11.55 1.69
C ARG A 367 -8.41 12.88 1.36
N GLN A 368 -9.16 13.98 1.35
CA GLN A 368 -8.62 15.32 1.10
C GLN A 368 -7.61 15.73 2.17
N ALA A 369 -7.90 15.47 3.45
CA ALA A 369 -6.98 15.75 4.54
C ALA A 369 -5.71 14.91 4.42
N LEU A 370 -5.83 13.60 4.19
CA LEU A 370 -4.67 12.70 4.04
C LEU A 370 -3.82 13.07 2.81
N ALA A 371 -4.43 13.45 1.70
CA ALA A 371 -3.72 13.92 0.51
C ALA A 371 -2.94 15.21 0.80
N SER A 372 -3.54 16.14 1.55
CA SER A 372 -2.90 17.37 2.00
C SER A 372 -1.71 17.07 2.92
N TYR A 373 -1.91 16.22 3.94
CA TYR A 373 -0.83 15.82 4.84
C TYR A 373 0.32 15.13 4.09
N SER A 374 0.01 14.17 3.22
CA SER A 374 1.02 13.51 2.38
C SER A 374 1.84 14.50 1.56
N SER A 375 1.20 15.51 0.97
CA SER A 375 1.88 16.57 0.21
C SER A 375 2.79 17.43 1.10
N GLN A 376 2.35 17.78 2.31
CA GLN A 376 3.15 18.54 3.27
C GLN A 376 4.38 17.74 3.73
N TYR A 377 4.22 16.46 4.09
CA TYR A 377 5.35 15.59 4.42
C TYR A 377 6.34 15.46 3.26
N GLN A 378 5.85 15.32 2.02
CA GLN A 378 6.72 15.28 0.84
C GLN A 378 7.50 16.58 0.65
N ALA A 379 6.87 17.73 0.90
CA ALA A 379 7.54 19.03 0.83
C ALA A 379 8.62 19.17 1.91
N ALA A 380 8.32 18.82 3.17
CA ALA A 380 9.25 18.87 4.28
C ALA A 380 10.45 17.91 4.07
N VAL A 381 10.20 16.66 3.69
CA VAL A 381 11.28 15.69 3.37
C VAL A 381 12.15 16.19 2.22
N ARG A 382 11.55 16.75 1.17
CA ARG A 382 12.32 17.32 0.04
C ARG A 382 13.17 18.52 0.44
N ALA A 383 12.68 19.35 1.37
CA ALA A 383 13.41 20.54 1.85
C ALA A 383 14.57 20.18 2.76
N HIS A 384 14.43 19.16 3.60
CA HIS A 384 15.35 18.91 4.72
C HIS A 384 16.20 17.65 4.55
N PHE A 385 15.78 16.66 3.78
CA PHE A 385 16.58 15.44 3.59
C PHE A 385 17.63 15.62 2.50
N PRO A 386 18.79 14.95 2.61
CA PRO A 386 19.82 14.98 1.57
C PRO A 386 19.28 14.38 0.26
N ARG A 387 19.87 14.80 -0.87
CA ARG A 387 19.43 14.40 -2.22
C ARG A 387 19.51 12.90 -2.49
N GLU A 388 20.31 12.19 -1.71
CA GLU A 388 20.45 10.74 -1.75
C GLU A 388 19.26 9.98 -1.16
N ALA A 389 18.46 10.65 -0.33
CA ALA A 389 17.22 10.09 0.19
C ALA A 389 16.13 10.10 -0.91
N ARG A 390 15.59 8.94 -1.21
CA ARG A 390 14.54 8.76 -2.21
C ARG A 390 13.19 8.59 -1.51
N SER A 391 12.28 9.51 -1.70
CA SER A 391 10.87 9.37 -1.29
C SER A 391 10.00 9.21 -2.53
N PHE A 392 8.94 8.41 -2.41
CA PHE A 392 8.03 8.11 -3.52
C PHE A 392 6.70 8.83 -3.32
N ALA A 393 6.14 9.34 -4.43
CA ALA A 393 4.81 9.93 -4.39
C ALA A 393 3.77 8.82 -4.29
N VAL A 394 2.91 8.91 -3.29
CA VAL A 394 1.82 7.97 -3.09
C VAL A 394 0.50 8.56 -3.58
N SER A 395 -0.39 7.69 -4.07
CA SER A 395 -1.74 8.07 -4.53
C SER A 395 -2.83 7.68 -3.53
N GLY A 396 -2.44 7.29 -2.31
CA GLY A 396 -3.33 6.90 -1.23
C GLY A 396 -2.57 6.40 0.00
N GLY A 397 -3.32 5.99 1.03
CA GLY A 397 -2.76 5.58 2.31
C GLY A 397 -2.34 6.76 3.20
N HIS A 398 -1.56 6.47 4.22
CA HIS A 398 -1.10 7.47 5.19
C HIS A 398 0.31 7.17 5.69
N TRP A 399 1.20 6.74 4.81
CA TRP A 399 2.63 6.53 5.08
C TRP A 399 3.48 6.91 3.89
N MET A 400 4.74 7.20 4.19
CA MET A 400 5.77 7.52 3.22
C MET A 400 6.95 6.57 3.40
N TRP A 401 7.31 5.88 2.34
CA TRP A 401 8.51 5.05 2.27
C TRP A 401 9.69 5.87 1.76
N ILE A 402 10.83 5.77 2.44
CA ILE A 402 12.05 6.48 2.10
C ILE A 402 13.20 5.48 2.02
N GLU A 403 13.95 5.54 0.94
CA GLU A 403 15.15 4.73 0.71
C GLU A 403 16.39 5.62 0.79
N LEU A 404 17.35 5.19 1.58
CA LEU A 404 18.68 5.78 1.69
C LEU A 404 19.70 4.93 0.93
N PRO A 405 20.92 5.41 0.69
CA PRO A 405 21.96 4.59 0.06
C PRO A 405 22.20 3.27 0.78
N ARG A 406 22.45 2.20 0.02
CA ARG A 406 22.75 0.89 0.59
C ARG A 406 23.94 0.97 1.54
N GLY A 407 23.85 0.22 2.65
CA GLY A 407 24.83 0.26 3.74
C GLY A 407 24.49 1.27 4.85
N PHE A 408 23.48 2.14 4.64
CA PHE A 408 22.95 2.98 5.72
C PHE A 408 22.17 2.13 6.74
N ASP A 409 22.35 2.41 8.05
CA ASP A 409 21.62 1.71 9.12
C ASP A 409 20.58 2.62 9.75
N THR A 410 19.33 2.45 9.34
CA THR A 410 18.19 3.22 9.89
C THR A 410 17.82 2.80 11.32
N THR A 411 18.25 1.64 11.79
CA THR A 411 18.07 1.23 13.19
C THR A 411 19.05 1.99 14.11
N ALA A 412 20.28 2.19 13.65
CA ALA A 412 21.23 3.04 14.36
C ALA A 412 20.78 4.52 14.35
N LEU A 413 20.25 4.99 13.22
CA LEU A 413 19.64 6.31 13.10
C LEU A 413 18.48 6.49 14.09
N LEU A 414 17.58 5.50 14.20
CA LEU A 414 16.47 5.55 15.14
C LEU A 414 16.95 5.68 16.60
N ARG A 415 17.96 4.90 17.03
CA ARG A 415 18.51 5.00 18.39
C ARG A 415 19.05 6.39 18.70
N ARG A 416 19.63 7.06 17.72
CA ARG A 416 20.09 8.44 17.85
C ARG A 416 18.91 9.41 17.90
N ALA A 417 17.95 9.28 16.99
CA ALA A 417 16.79 10.15 16.92
C ALA A 417 15.92 10.11 18.19
N LEU A 418 15.86 8.95 18.85
CA LEU A 418 15.16 8.79 20.14
C LEU A 418 15.78 9.59 21.28
N GLN A 419 17.02 10.03 21.20
CA GLN A 419 17.63 10.94 22.18
C GLN A 419 17.04 12.34 22.11
N ASP A 420 16.48 12.71 20.95
CA ASP A 420 15.81 13.98 20.68
C ASP A 420 14.27 13.81 20.61
N ASP A 421 13.73 12.71 21.17
CA ASP A 421 12.31 12.34 21.15
C ASP A 421 11.72 12.21 19.74
N ILE A 422 12.54 11.91 18.73
CA ILE A 422 12.10 11.68 17.35
C ILE A 422 12.03 10.19 17.08
N ALA A 423 10.85 9.71 16.63
CA ALA A 423 10.65 8.30 16.31
C ALA A 423 10.05 8.09 14.93
N PHE A 424 10.53 7.06 14.26
CA PHE A 424 10.06 6.58 12.95
C PHE A 424 10.17 5.04 12.89
N SER A 425 9.63 4.41 11.85
CA SER A 425 9.76 2.96 11.70
C SER A 425 10.92 2.62 10.75
N PRO A 426 11.99 1.95 11.24
CA PRO A 426 13.12 1.53 10.41
C PRO A 426 12.71 0.37 9.50
N GLY A 427 13.36 0.28 8.33
CA GLY A 427 13.05 -0.72 7.30
C GLY A 427 13.22 -2.17 7.74
N GLN A 428 14.07 -2.42 8.74
CA GLN A 428 14.26 -3.74 9.33
C GLN A 428 12.96 -4.39 9.83
N LEU A 429 11.96 -3.58 10.23
CA LEU A 429 10.66 -4.08 10.69
C LEU A 429 9.80 -4.68 9.56
N PHE A 430 10.20 -4.55 8.29
CA PHE A 430 9.37 -4.87 7.13
C PHE A 430 9.97 -5.93 6.20
N CYS A 431 10.99 -6.65 6.65
CA CYS A 431 11.61 -7.77 5.93
C CYS A 431 12.08 -8.84 6.91
N THR A 432 12.36 -10.04 6.40
CA THR A 432 12.83 -11.17 7.23
C THR A 432 14.36 -11.25 7.36
N ASP A 433 15.09 -10.65 6.44
CA ASP A 433 16.54 -10.84 6.26
C ASP A 433 17.39 -9.58 6.55
N GLY A 434 16.76 -8.47 6.95
CA GLY A 434 17.45 -7.21 7.17
C GLY A 434 17.90 -6.49 5.89
N SER A 435 17.51 -6.95 4.71
CA SER A 435 17.87 -6.34 3.42
C SER A 435 17.41 -4.88 3.27
N LEU A 436 16.42 -4.47 4.07
CA LEU A 436 15.82 -3.14 4.06
C LEU A 436 16.35 -2.21 5.18
N ASN A 437 17.50 -2.52 5.77
CA ASN A 437 18.11 -1.69 6.84
C ASN A 437 18.38 -0.25 6.41
N HIS A 438 18.48 0.02 5.11
CA HIS A 438 18.69 1.35 4.55
C HIS A 438 17.38 2.11 4.28
N CYS A 439 16.25 1.55 4.62
CA CYS A 439 14.94 2.14 4.39
C CYS A 439 14.29 2.59 5.70
N LEU A 440 13.34 3.50 5.61
CA LEU A 440 12.50 3.92 6.73
C LEU A 440 11.09 4.28 6.27
N ARG A 441 10.14 4.21 7.20
CA ARG A 441 8.76 4.63 6.97
C ARG A 441 8.37 5.74 7.94
N LEU A 442 7.80 6.84 7.40
CA LEU A 442 7.12 7.86 8.18
C LEU A 442 5.60 7.66 8.10
N ASN A 443 4.90 7.85 9.20
CA ASN A 443 3.45 8.01 9.20
C ASN A 443 3.09 9.41 8.69
N THR A 444 2.19 9.49 7.72
CA THR A 444 1.68 10.76 7.15
C THR A 444 0.20 10.97 7.44
N GLY A 445 -0.36 10.21 8.37
CA GLY A 445 -1.76 10.32 8.78
C GLY A 445 -2.06 11.44 9.78
N MET A 446 -1.01 12.10 10.28
CA MET A 446 -1.08 13.23 11.21
C MET A 446 -0.72 14.53 10.48
N PRO A 447 -1.22 15.70 10.92
CA PRO A 447 -0.87 16.98 10.30
C PRO A 447 0.62 17.31 10.50
N VAL A 448 1.21 18.03 9.56
CA VAL A 448 2.55 18.61 9.72
C VAL A 448 2.43 19.88 10.56
N THR A 449 2.73 19.77 11.84
CA THR A 449 2.86 20.90 12.75
C THR A 449 4.28 21.47 12.71
N GLU A 450 4.54 22.63 13.31
CA GLU A 450 5.89 23.19 13.45
C GLU A 450 6.84 22.19 14.15
N THR A 451 6.33 21.42 15.12
CA THR A 451 7.11 20.36 15.78
C THR A 451 7.49 19.26 14.79
N VAL A 452 6.54 18.72 14.02
CA VAL A 452 6.81 17.68 13.02
C VAL A 452 7.78 18.16 11.95
N GLU A 453 7.66 19.40 11.51
CA GLU A 453 8.57 19.97 10.51
C GLU A 453 10.00 20.11 11.06
N ARG A 454 10.14 20.57 12.30
CA ARG A 454 11.43 20.63 13.00
C ARG A 454 12.04 19.23 13.17
N ASP A 455 11.23 18.24 13.53
CA ASP A 455 11.68 16.85 13.71
C ASP A 455 12.14 16.23 12.40
N ILE A 456 11.44 16.51 11.28
CA ILE A 456 11.86 16.12 9.93
C ILE A 456 13.19 16.80 9.57
N ALA A 457 13.36 18.08 9.89
CA ALA A 457 14.61 18.81 9.63
C ALA A 457 15.78 18.21 10.44
N ALA A 458 15.59 17.94 11.72
CA ALA A 458 16.58 17.30 12.58
C ALA A 458 16.96 15.90 12.07
N LEU A 459 15.97 15.09 11.68
CA LEU A 459 16.19 13.77 11.10
C LEU A 459 16.98 13.86 9.79
N GLY A 460 16.69 14.84 8.93
CA GLY A 460 17.43 15.11 7.71
C GLY A 460 18.90 15.48 7.96
N ALA A 461 19.16 16.28 8.99
CA ALA A 461 20.52 16.63 9.40
C ALA A 461 21.30 15.41 9.91
N MET A 462 20.69 14.57 10.73
CA MET A 462 21.29 13.30 11.21
C MET A 462 21.65 12.37 10.05
N ILE A 463 20.76 12.23 9.07
CA ILE A 463 21.00 11.44 7.84
C ILE A 463 22.18 12.00 7.06
N ALA A 464 22.25 13.33 6.85
CA ALA A 464 23.32 13.97 6.10
C ALA A 464 24.69 13.77 6.76
N GLU A 465 24.76 13.91 8.10
CA GLU A 465 25.96 13.66 8.88
C GLU A 465 26.42 12.20 8.76
N GLN A 466 25.53 11.24 8.95
CA GLN A 466 25.86 9.81 8.84
C GLN A 466 26.32 9.45 7.42
N LEU A 467 25.70 9.99 6.37
CA LEU A 467 26.16 9.82 4.97
C LEU A 467 27.57 10.38 4.75
N THR A 468 27.89 11.51 5.38
CA THR A 468 29.24 12.11 5.31
C THR A 468 30.28 11.20 5.97
N LEU A 469 29.97 10.65 7.15
CA LEU A 469 30.82 9.69 7.84
C LEU A 469 31.04 8.40 7.02
N MET A 470 29.99 7.88 6.38
CA MET A 470 30.10 6.70 5.50
C MET A 470 31.00 6.94 4.29
N ARG A 471 31.06 8.17 3.76
CA ARG A 471 31.93 8.53 2.64
C ARG A 471 33.39 8.71 3.06
N SER A 472 33.63 9.17 4.27
CA SER A 472 34.98 9.39 4.83
C SER A 472 35.61 8.11 5.38
N ALA A 473 34.85 7.05 5.62
CA ALA A 473 35.38 5.75 6.04
C ALA A 473 36.21 5.14 4.89
N PRO A 474 37.48 4.71 5.13
CA PRO A 474 38.30 4.06 4.11
C PRO A 474 37.56 2.83 3.54
N ARG A 475 37.45 2.73 2.23
CA ARG A 475 36.97 1.48 1.59
C ARG A 475 38.02 0.40 1.88
N GLU A 476 37.64 -0.62 2.67
CA GLU A 476 38.50 -1.80 2.96
C GLU A 476 38.92 -2.61 1.70
N ALA A 477 38.49 -2.19 0.50
CA ALA A 477 38.80 -2.88 -0.76
C ALA A 477 40.17 -2.56 -1.36
N ASP A 478 40.99 -1.65 -0.77
CA ASP A 478 42.36 -1.35 -1.26
C ASP A 478 43.49 -2.04 -0.46
N ARG A 479 43.16 -3.05 0.34
CA ARG A 479 44.12 -3.85 1.10
C ARG A 479 43.97 -5.36 0.89
N ALA A 480 43.83 -5.79 -0.36
CA ALA A 480 43.99 -7.22 -0.69
C ALA A 480 44.76 -7.39 -2.00
#